data_2544c26a17ff5a79913c02f588ead9a6
#
_entry.id   2544c26a17ff5a79913c02f588ead9a6
#
_cell.length_a   1.000
_cell.length_b   1.000
_cell.length_c   1.000
_cell.angle_alpha   90.00
_cell.angle_beta   90.00
_cell.angle_gamma   90.00
#
_symmetry.space_group_name_H-M   'P 1'
#
loop_
_entity.id
_entity.type
_entity.pdbx_description
1 polymer ?
#
loop_
_entity_poly.entity_id
_entity_poly.type
_entity_poly.pdbx_seq_one_letter_code
_entity_poly.pdbx_strand_id
1 'polypeptide(L)'
;MSLSHSLLEKLIVLFLVSYFVVGVYAHFYIINQEEVYLLYSWDLYTKVPPRIQTEFAILIHEFEGKRLENPIIFERARGVLYSSLTEYRHATYNKTNIQNIVRLLAPSILQDKTREIERLRMELEKTFLSHPVVYEVVEVTFNPIERWKNGRFININRLGIFTSQVF
;
A
#
# COMPACT_ATOMS: atom_id res chain seq x y z
N MET A 1 -3.50 -12.22 51.27
CA MET A 1 -2.46 -11.19 51.59
C MET A 1 -2.81 -9.97 50.77
N SER A 2 -3.32 -8.91 51.40
CA SER A 2 -3.56 -7.62 50.73
C SER A 2 -2.24 -6.85 50.68
N LEU A 3 -1.75 -6.57 49.49
CA LEU A 3 -0.64 -5.64 49.29
C LEU A 3 -1.03 -4.28 49.92
N SER A 4 -0.18 -3.69 50.77
CA SER A 4 -0.45 -2.36 51.30
C SER A 4 -0.53 -1.35 50.13
N HIS A 5 -1.45 -0.41 50.19
CA HIS A 5 -1.68 0.60 49.14
C HIS A 5 -0.37 1.30 48.72
N SER A 6 0.48 1.63 49.70
CA SER A 6 1.80 2.24 49.50
C SER A 6 2.78 1.34 48.69
N LEU A 7 2.70 0.02 48.82
CA LEU A 7 3.55 -0.90 48.10
C LEU A 7 3.08 -0.99 46.61
N LEU A 8 1.76 -0.99 46.39
CA LEU A 8 1.17 -1.00 45.08
C LEU A 8 1.53 0.27 44.30
N GLU A 9 1.44 1.45 44.92
CA GLU A 9 1.84 2.71 44.29
C GLU A 9 3.31 2.72 43.88
N LYS A 10 4.22 2.23 44.73
CA LYS A 10 5.64 2.14 44.41
C LYS A 10 5.91 1.19 43.26
N LEU A 11 5.21 0.06 43.18
CA LEU A 11 5.33 -0.88 42.09
C LEU A 11 4.84 -0.30 40.78
N ILE A 12 3.72 0.45 40.78
CA ILE A 12 3.23 1.13 39.56
C ILE A 12 4.22 2.18 39.08
N VAL A 13 4.75 3.01 39.97
CA VAL A 13 5.77 4.02 39.61
C VAL A 13 7.03 3.37 39.05
N LEU A 14 7.52 2.30 39.70
CA LEU A 14 8.69 1.56 39.22
C LEU A 14 8.45 0.97 37.84
N PHE A 15 7.27 0.40 37.60
CA PHE A 15 6.89 -0.14 36.29
C PHE A 15 6.87 0.95 35.21
N LEU A 16 6.25 2.10 35.49
CA LEU A 16 6.19 3.22 34.54
C LEU A 16 7.59 3.79 34.22
N VAL A 17 8.44 3.95 35.23
CA VAL A 17 9.82 4.43 35.04
C VAL A 17 10.63 3.42 34.23
N SER A 18 10.56 2.14 34.55
CA SER A 18 11.29 1.11 33.80
C SER A 18 10.77 1.00 32.35
N TYR A 19 9.45 1.08 32.12
CA TYR A 19 8.87 1.13 30.78
C TYR A 19 9.41 2.31 29.97
N PHE A 20 9.46 3.50 30.58
CA PHE A 20 9.96 4.71 29.93
C PHE A 20 11.46 4.60 29.60
N VAL A 21 12.27 4.11 30.54
CA VAL A 21 13.71 3.90 30.33
C VAL A 21 13.99 2.88 29.22
N VAL A 22 13.26 1.77 29.20
CA VAL A 22 13.36 0.77 28.12
C VAL A 22 12.92 1.34 26.78
N GLY A 23 11.85 2.15 26.76
CA GLY A 23 11.39 2.82 25.56
C GLY A 23 12.42 3.80 24.97
N VAL A 24 13.04 4.61 25.85
CA VAL A 24 14.11 5.54 25.45
C VAL A 24 15.34 4.76 24.97
N TYR A 25 15.73 3.71 25.67
CA TYR A 25 16.86 2.87 25.25
C TYR A 25 16.60 2.20 23.91
N ALA A 26 15.43 1.62 23.72
CA ALA A 26 15.02 1.02 22.46
C ALA A 26 15.04 2.05 21.31
N HIS A 27 14.54 3.27 21.56
CA HIS A 27 14.56 4.35 20.57
C HIS A 27 15.98 4.73 20.12
N PHE A 28 16.94 4.82 21.02
CA PHE A 28 18.29 5.22 20.69
C PHE A 28 19.19 4.12 20.14
N TYR A 29 18.98 2.86 20.51
CA TYR A 29 19.87 1.76 20.18
C TYR A 29 19.33 0.79 19.13
N ILE A 30 17.99 0.76 18.91
CA ILE A 30 17.36 -0.18 17.98
C ILE A 30 16.88 0.51 16.69
N ILE A 31 17.26 1.78 16.48
CA ILE A 31 16.80 2.70 15.40
C ILE A 31 16.93 2.14 13.97
N ASN A 32 17.59 1.02 13.75
CA ASN A 32 17.79 0.50 12.39
C ASN A 32 17.05 -0.78 12.04
N GLN A 33 16.27 -1.36 12.92
CA GLN A 33 15.58 -2.63 12.61
C GLN A 33 14.24 -2.74 13.33
N GLU A 34 13.21 -2.93 12.52
CA GLU A 34 11.87 -3.45 12.81
C GLU A 34 11.23 -3.07 14.15
N GLU A 35 10.08 -2.43 14.08
CA GLU A 35 9.26 -1.99 15.20
C GLU A 35 9.06 -3.13 16.22
N VAL A 36 9.54 -2.93 17.44
CA VAL A 36 9.24 -3.82 18.56
C VAL A 36 7.80 -3.53 18.98
N TYR A 37 6.88 -4.37 18.58
CA TYR A 37 5.42 -4.24 18.76
C TYR A 37 4.95 -3.98 20.20
N LEU A 38 5.78 -4.20 21.20
CA LEU A 38 5.45 -3.99 22.61
C LEU A 38 5.82 -2.60 23.13
N LEU A 39 6.62 -1.84 22.40
CA LEU A 39 6.98 -0.48 22.77
C LEU A 39 6.42 0.44 21.69
N TYR A 40 5.35 1.13 22.03
CA TYR A 40 4.68 2.08 21.15
C TYR A 40 5.68 3.14 20.67
N SER A 41 6.15 2.98 19.45
CA SER A 41 7.00 3.99 18.82
C SER A 41 6.12 5.13 18.34
N TRP A 42 6.32 6.32 18.90
CA TRP A 42 5.69 7.55 18.44
C TRP A 42 6.16 7.97 17.02
N ASP A 43 7.10 7.26 16.43
CA ASP A 43 7.62 7.49 15.08
C ASP A 43 6.55 7.42 13.98
N LEU A 44 5.45 6.71 14.22
CA LEU A 44 4.28 6.72 13.33
C LEU A 44 3.71 8.13 13.10
N TYR A 45 3.94 9.06 14.04
CA TYR A 45 3.41 10.43 13.98
C TYR A 45 4.48 11.50 13.75
N THR A 46 5.76 11.15 13.86
CA THR A 46 6.86 12.11 13.74
C THR A 46 7.45 12.20 12.33
N LYS A 47 7.27 11.17 11.51
CA LYS A 47 7.70 11.22 10.11
C LYS A 47 6.62 11.91 9.27
N VAL A 48 6.81 13.19 9.03
CA VAL A 48 6.04 13.88 8.00
C VAL A 48 6.38 13.23 6.66
N PRO A 49 5.42 12.63 5.95
CA PRO A 49 5.71 12.03 4.66
C PRO A 49 6.29 13.08 3.72
N PRO A 50 7.23 12.73 2.86
CA PRO A 50 7.82 13.69 1.92
C PRO A 50 6.70 14.37 1.13
N ARG A 51 6.84 15.67 0.87
CA ARG A 51 5.83 16.48 0.17
C ARG A 51 5.51 15.94 -1.21
N ILE A 52 6.45 15.23 -1.82
CA ILE A 52 6.32 14.62 -3.14
C ILE A 52 6.71 13.16 -3.01
N GLN A 53 5.84 12.29 -3.48
CA GLN A 53 6.05 10.84 -3.52
C GLN A 53 5.92 10.35 -4.95
N THR A 54 6.66 9.29 -5.26
CA THR A 54 6.56 8.57 -6.53
C THR A 54 6.18 7.13 -6.24
N GLU A 55 5.19 6.60 -6.96
CA GLU A 55 4.79 5.20 -6.85
C GLU A 55 4.38 4.65 -8.22
N PHE A 56 4.38 3.34 -8.35
CA PHE A 56 3.80 2.66 -9.50
C PHE A 56 2.32 2.39 -9.26
N ALA A 57 1.50 2.60 -10.29
CA ALA A 57 0.06 2.42 -10.23
C ALA A 57 -0.47 1.77 -11.51
N ILE A 58 -1.70 1.27 -11.46
CA ILE A 58 -2.43 0.77 -12.61
C ILE A 58 -3.60 1.71 -12.89
N LEU A 59 -3.72 2.16 -14.13
CA LEU A 59 -4.85 2.91 -14.65
C LEU A 59 -5.72 2.01 -15.51
N ILE A 60 -7.02 1.98 -15.27
CA ILE A 60 -7.99 1.27 -16.08
C ILE A 60 -8.55 2.23 -17.14
N HIS A 61 -8.42 1.86 -18.40
CA HIS A 61 -8.92 2.61 -19.55
C HIS A 61 -10.23 2.07 -20.09
N GLU A 62 -10.40 0.74 -20.03
CA GLU A 62 -11.58 0.07 -20.55
C GLU A 62 -11.99 -1.07 -19.62
N PHE A 63 -13.28 -1.24 -19.44
CA PHE A 63 -13.90 -2.27 -18.63
C PHE A 63 -15.05 -2.91 -19.38
N GLU A 64 -15.02 -4.24 -19.56
CA GLU A 64 -16.03 -5.02 -20.31
C GLU A 64 -16.33 -4.46 -21.73
N GLY A 65 -15.30 -4.04 -22.44
CA GLY A 65 -15.44 -3.46 -23.78
C GLY A 65 -15.95 -2.01 -23.79
N LYS A 66 -16.19 -1.41 -22.64
CA LYS A 66 -16.61 0.00 -22.52
C LYS A 66 -15.41 0.86 -22.14
N ARG A 67 -15.05 1.76 -23.03
CA ARG A 67 -14.01 2.75 -22.78
C ARG A 67 -14.47 3.76 -21.73
N LEU A 68 -13.63 3.99 -20.73
CA LEU A 68 -13.89 4.99 -19.71
C LEU A 68 -13.51 6.37 -20.25
N GLU A 69 -14.34 7.37 -19.98
CA GLU A 69 -14.10 8.76 -20.38
C GLU A 69 -12.80 9.29 -19.75
N ASN A 70 -12.58 8.94 -18.49
CA ASN A 70 -11.33 9.21 -17.77
C ASN A 70 -10.78 7.92 -17.19
N PRO A 71 -9.48 7.63 -17.37
CA PRO A 71 -8.84 6.48 -16.77
C PRO A 71 -8.97 6.52 -15.24
N ILE A 72 -9.30 5.39 -14.64
CA ILE A 72 -9.51 5.26 -13.19
C ILE A 72 -8.37 4.46 -12.60
N ILE A 73 -7.80 4.95 -11.50
CA ILE A 73 -6.83 4.17 -10.75
C ILE A 73 -7.48 2.89 -10.24
N PHE A 74 -6.79 1.76 -10.41
CA PHE A 74 -7.29 0.43 -10.04
C PHE A 74 -7.85 0.39 -8.61
N GLU A 75 -7.22 1.06 -7.66
CA GLU A 75 -7.68 1.14 -6.27
C GLU A 75 -9.06 1.81 -6.13
N ARG A 76 -9.39 2.76 -6.99
CA ARG A 76 -10.69 3.44 -7.02
C ARG A 76 -11.71 2.72 -7.90
N ALA A 77 -11.24 1.93 -8.85
CA ALA A 77 -12.09 1.14 -9.74
C ALA A 77 -12.80 -0.04 -9.05
N ARG A 78 -12.48 -0.32 -7.80
CA ARG A 78 -13.01 -1.47 -7.05
C ARG A 78 -14.53 -1.53 -7.04
N GLY A 79 -15.21 -0.40 -6.85
CA GLY A 79 -16.68 -0.34 -6.89
C GLY A 79 -17.27 -0.58 -8.28
N VAL A 80 -16.46 -0.45 -9.33
CA VAL A 80 -16.85 -0.70 -10.73
C VAL A 80 -16.48 -2.14 -11.15
N LEU A 81 -15.33 -2.65 -10.64
CA LEU A 81 -14.78 -3.96 -10.98
C LEU A 81 -15.36 -5.10 -10.15
N TYR A 82 -15.86 -4.81 -8.96
CA TYR A 82 -16.35 -5.83 -8.03
C TYR A 82 -17.81 -5.52 -7.66
N SER A 83 -18.72 -6.30 -8.20
CA SER A 83 -20.17 -6.12 -7.99
C SER A 83 -20.67 -6.67 -6.66
N SER A 84 -19.88 -7.49 -5.97
CA SER A 84 -20.27 -8.12 -4.71
C SER A 84 -19.41 -7.73 -3.52
N LEU A 85 -19.99 -7.68 -2.32
CA LEU A 85 -19.29 -7.44 -1.06
C LEU A 85 -18.19 -8.48 -0.77
N THR A 86 -18.34 -9.70 -1.29
CA THR A 86 -17.38 -10.79 -1.13
C THR A 86 -16.12 -10.51 -1.96
N GLU A 87 -16.30 -10.13 -3.22
CA GLU A 87 -15.22 -9.73 -4.11
C GLU A 87 -14.49 -8.48 -3.57
N TYR A 88 -15.24 -7.51 -3.04
CA TYR A 88 -14.67 -6.33 -2.41
C TYR A 88 -13.78 -6.66 -1.19
N ARG A 89 -14.19 -7.60 -0.34
CA ARG A 89 -13.39 -8.06 0.81
C ARG A 89 -12.10 -8.73 0.36
N HIS A 90 -12.15 -9.59 -0.65
CA HIS A 90 -10.96 -10.22 -1.23
C HIS A 90 -10.01 -9.19 -1.84
N ALA A 91 -10.52 -8.23 -2.59
CA ALA A 91 -9.73 -7.15 -3.16
C ALA A 91 -9.04 -6.28 -2.10
N THR A 92 -9.72 -6.01 -0.98
CA THR A 92 -9.16 -5.21 0.12
C THR A 92 -8.05 -5.96 0.85
N TYR A 93 -8.24 -7.25 1.11
CA TYR A 93 -7.24 -8.10 1.76
C TYR A 93 -5.97 -8.25 0.90
N ASN A 94 -6.11 -8.27 -0.42
CA ASN A 94 -5.02 -8.46 -1.36
C ASN A 94 -4.34 -7.15 -1.84
N LYS A 95 -4.68 -6.00 -1.26
CA LYS A 95 -4.10 -4.71 -1.66
C LYS A 95 -2.57 -4.71 -1.66
N THR A 96 -1.97 -5.28 -0.64
CA THR A 96 -0.50 -5.39 -0.49
C THR A 96 0.10 -6.24 -1.61
N ASN A 97 -0.57 -7.32 -1.98
CA ASN A 97 -0.10 -8.22 -3.05
C ASN A 97 -0.15 -7.54 -4.42
N ILE A 98 -1.21 -6.75 -4.71
CA ILE A 98 -1.28 -5.96 -5.94
C ILE A 98 -0.11 -5.00 -6.04
N GLN A 99 0.14 -4.22 -4.99
CA GLN A 99 1.24 -3.26 -4.99
C GLN A 99 2.61 -3.95 -5.14
N ASN A 100 2.79 -5.13 -4.55
CA ASN A 100 4.01 -5.90 -4.71
C ASN A 100 4.21 -6.37 -6.15
N ILE A 101 3.15 -6.88 -6.80
CA ILE A 101 3.22 -7.27 -8.22
C ILE A 101 3.54 -6.06 -9.09
N VAL A 102 2.87 -4.93 -8.89
CA VAL A 102 3.09 -3.71 -9.67
C VAL A 102 4.52 -3.17 -9.50
N ARG A 103 5.06 -3.24 -8.28
CA ARG A 103 6.46 -2.84 -7.98
C ARG A 103 7.50 -3.74 -8.67
N LEU A 104 7.17 -4.97 -8.99
CA LEU A 104 8.03 -5.86 -9.78
C LEU A 104 7.79 -5.71 -11.28
N LEU A 105 6.53 -5.52 -11.68
CA LEU A 105 6.13 -5.40 -13.07
C LEU A 105 6.70 -4.13 -13.73
N ALA A 106 6.60 -2.98 -13.05
CA ALA A 106 7.05 -1.72 -13.61
C ALA A 106 8.56 -1.69 -13.94
N PRO A 107 9.50 -2.10 -13.06
CA PRO A 107 10.91 -2.23 -13.42
C PRO A 107 11.16 -3.27 -14.51
N SER A 108 10.37 -4.34 -14.58
CA SER A 108 10.51 -5.35 -15.64
C SER A 108 10.14 -4.79 -17.01
N ILE A 109 9.13 -3.92 -17.07
CA ILE A 109 8.75 -3.18 -18.30
C ILE A 109 9.90 -2.25 -18.71
N LEU A 110 10.44 -1.47 -17.76
CA LEU A 110 11.55 -0.55 -18.03
C LEU A 110 12.84 -1.25 -18.51
N GLN A 111 13.00 -2.53 -18.17
CA GLN A 111 14.16 -3.35 -18.55
C GLN A 111 13.89 -4.32 -19.71
N ASP A 112 12.73 -4.23 -20.37
CA ASP A 112 12.29 -5.09 -21.48
C ASP A 112 12.38 -6.61 -21.19
N LYS A 113 12.13 -7.00 -19.93
CA LYS A 113 12.17 -8.40 -19.49
C LYS A 113 10.90 -9.14 -19.85
N THR A 114 10.70 -9.44 -21.14
CA THR A 114 9.46 -9.99 -21.70
C THR A 114 8.89 -11.18 -20.91
N ARG A 115 9.70 -12.19 -20.57
CA ARG A 115 9.23 -13.38 -19.82
C ARG A 115 8.71 -13.03 -18.43
N GLU A 116 9.36 -12.10 -17.76
CA GLU A 116 8.97 -11.66 -16.41
C GLU A 116 7.72 -10.80 -16.46
N ILE A 117 7.61 -9.93 -17.47
CA ILE A 117 6.41 -9.13 -17.72
C ILE A 117 5.20 -10.05 -17.92
N GLU A 118 5.29 -11.06 -18.78
CA GLU A 118 4.19 -12.00 -19.02
C GLU A 118 3.80 -12.78 -17.75
N ARG A 119 4.77 -13.26 -16.98
CA ARG A 119 4.52 -13.97 -15.72
C ARG A 119 3.79 -13.10 -14.71
N LEU A 120 4.28 -11.87 -14.48
CA LEU A 120 3.71 -10.94 -13.52
C LEU A 120 2.33 -10.44 -13.95
N ARG A 121 2.13 -10.21 -15.26
CA ARG A 121 0.83 -9.89 -15.82
C ARG A 121 -0.17 -11.02 -15.61
N MET A 122 0.18 -12.26 -15.93
CA MET A 122 -0.67 -13.42 -15.68
C MET A 122 -1.07 -13.53 -14.20
N GLU A 123 -0.12 -13.33 -13.29
CA GLU A 123 -0.38 -13.35 -11.85
C GLU A 123 -1.36 -12.24 -11.44
N LEU A 124 -1.14 -11.01 -11.92
CA LEU A 124 -2.02 -9.87 -11.68
C LEU A 124 -3.42 -10.13 -12.24
N GLU A 125 -3.51 -10.52 -13.50
CA GLU A 125 -4.76 -10.68 -14.23
C GLU A 125 -5.61 -11.81 -13.64
N LYS A 126 -5.03 -12.99 -13.38
CA LYS A 126 -5.75 -14.11 -12.76
C LYS A 126 -6.21 -13.86 -11.33
N THR A 127 -5.43 -13.10 -10.57
CA THR A 127 -5.71 -12.91 -9.15
C THR A 127 -6.69 -11.77 -8.90
N PHE A 128 -6.65 -10.73 -9.74
CA PHE A 128 -7.33 -9.46 -9.42
C PHE A 128 -8.30 -8.96 -10.48
N LEU A 129 -8.27 -9.51 -11.69
CA LEU A 129 -9.14 -9.09 -12.79
C LEU A 129 -10.13 -10.21 -13.12
N SER A 130 -11.40 -10.03 -12.76
CA SER A 130 -12.47 -10.97 -13.05
C SER A 130 -13.19 -10.69 -14.38
N HIS A 131 -12.86 -9.58 -15.04
CA HIS A 131 -13.50 -9.10 -16.26
C HIS A 131 -12.45 -8.64 -17.28
N PRO A 132 -12.79 -8.59 -18.59
CA PRO A 132 -11.93 -8.02 -19.61
C PRO A 132 -11.64 -6.54 -19.33
N VAL A 133 -10.37 -6.19 -19.23
CA VAL A 133 -9.90 -4.85 -18.86
C VAL A 133 -8.75 -4.44 -19.78
N VAL A 134 -8.77 -3.18 -20.23
CA VAL A 134 -7.57 -2.53 -20.77
C VAL A 134 -6.97 -1.66 -19.68
N TYR A 135 -5.74 -1.96 -19.31
CA TYR A 135 -5.06 -1.28 -18.21
C TYR A 135 -3.66 -0.81 -18.62
N GLU A 136 -3.20 0.21 -17.94
CA GLU A 136 -1.89 0.83 -18.15
C GLU A 136 -1.11 0.81 -16.84
N VAL A 137 0.16 0.40 -16.92
CA VAL A 137 1.12 0.53 -15.82
C VAL A 137 1.79 1.89 -15.94
N VAL A 138 1.75 2.67 -14.86
CA VAL A 138 2.29 4.02 -14.82
C VAL A 138 3.13 4.25 -13.58
N GLU A 139 4.09 5.16 -13.71
CA GLU A 139 4.75 5.76 -12.56
C GLU A 139 4.11 7.12 -12.31
N VAL A 140 3.59 7.32 -11.10
CA VAL A 140 2.89 8.54 -10.72
C VAL A 140 3.64 9.30 -9.64
N THR A 141 3.77 10.60 -9.84
CA THR A 141 4.33 11.52 -8.84
C THR A 141 3.21 12.37 -8.28
N PHE A 142 3.09 12.48 -6.97
CA PHE A 142 2.00 13.18 -6.31
C PHE A 142 2.41 13.79 -4.97
N ASN A 143 1.65 14.78 -4.55
CA ASN A 143 1.62 15.25 -3.17
C ASN A 143 0.55 14.43 -2.43
N PRO A 144 0.86 13.72 -1.33
CA PRO A 144 -0.11 12.88 -0.61
C PRO A 144 -1.36 13.64 -0.17
N ILE A 145 -1.24 14.88 0.27
CA ILE A 145 -2.34 15.71 0.74
C ILE A 145 -3.24 16.12 -0.43
N GLU A 146 -2.64 16.56 -1.54
CA GLU A 146 -3.39 16.94 -2.75
C GLU A 146 -4.07 15.73 -3.40
N ARG A 147 -3.38 14.59 -3.44
CA ARG A 147 -3.96 13.34 -3.92
C ARG A 147 -5.17 12.91 -3.08
N TRP A 148 -5.07 13.02 -1.76
CA TRP A 148 -6.17 12.68 -0.86
C TRP A 148 -7.39 13.61 -1.08
N LYS A 149 -7.16 14.93 -1.21
CA LYS A 149 -8.22 15.93 -1.40
C LYS A 149 -8.86 15.86 -2.79
N ASN A 150 -8.05 15.84 -3.84
CA ASN A 150 -8.49 16.10 -5.21
C ASN A 150 -8.27 14.93 -6.16
N GLY A 151 -7.55 13.88 -5.72
CA GLY A 151 -7.15 12.75 -6.56
C GLY A 151 -6.12 13.10 -7.65
N ARG A 152 -5.47 14.26 -7.57
CA ARG A 152 -4.57 14.76 -8.62
C ARG A 152 -3.18 14.18 -8.49
N PHE A 153 -2.55 13.95 -9.64
CA PHE A 153 -1.13 13.67 -9.79
C PHE A 153 -0.41 14.90 -10.30
N ILE A 154 0.85 15.03 -9.91
CA ILE A 154 1.76 16.07 -10.43
C ILE A 154 2.26 15.64 -11.81
N ASN A 155 2.64 14.35 -11.93
CA ASN A 155 3.13 13.77 -13.17
C ASN A 155 2.67 12.32 -13.30
N ILE A 156 2.46 11.88 -14.55
CA ILE A 156 2.16 10.49 -14.91
C ILE A 156 3.11 10.09 -16.04
N ASN A 157 4.01 9.18 -15.76
CA ASN A 157 4.89 8.58 -16.72
C ASN A 157 4.34 7.20 -17.13
N ARG A 158 4.03 7.02 -18.42
CA ARG A 158 3.41 5.80 -18.98
C ARG A 158 4.47 4.77 -19.26
N LEU A 159 4.32 3.56 -18.74
CA LEU A 159 5.27 2.47 -18.92
C LEU A 159 4.79 1.43 -19.93
N GLY A 160 3.51 1.05 -19.90
CA GLY A 160 2.97 0.09 -20.85
C GLY A 160 1.46 -0.08 -20.72
N ILE A 161 0.80 -0.32 -21.86
CA ILE A 161 -0.64 -0.60 -21.93
C ILE A 161 -0.83 -2.07 -22.26
N PHE A 162 -1.76 -2.71 -21.56
CA PHE A 162 -2.05 -4.13 -21.68
C PHE A 162 -3.55 -4.38 -21.75
N THR A 163 -3.93 -5.40 -22.52
CA THR A 163 -5.28 -5.96 -22.48
C THR A 163 -5.25 -7.22 -21.66
N SER A 164 -6.13 -7.34 -20.66
CA SER A 164 -6.18 -8.54 -19.85
C SER A 164 -6.67 -9.73 -20.66
N GLN A 165 -5.98 -10.86 -20.50
CA GLN A 165 -6.43 -12.15 -21.00
C GLN A 165 -7.33 -12.75 -19.92
N VAL A 166 -8.61 -12.40 -19.95
CA VAL A 166 -9.57 -13.02 -19.02
C VAL A 166 -9.88 -14.41 -19.52
N PHE A 167 -9.70 -15.37 -18.64
CA PHE A 167 -9.94 -16.78 -18.86
C PHE A 167 -11.22 -17.25 -18.20
#